data_90498922295a5bf0d20e15017194640f
#
_entry.id   90498922295a5bf0d20e15017194640f
#
_cell.length_a   1.000
_cell.length_b   1.000
_cell.length_c   1.000
_cell.angle_alpha   90.00
_cell.angle_beta   90.00
_cell.angle_gamma   90.00
#
_symmetry.space_group_name_H-M   'P 1'
#
loop_
_entity.id
_entity.type
_entity.pdbx_description
1 polymer ?
#
loop_
_entity_poly.entity_id
_entity_poly.type
_entity_poly.pdbx_seq_one_letter_code
_entity_poly.pdbx_strand_id
1 'polypeptide(L)'
;GTDIEETNNFTKIIEEKVDSILDEYKHIIESVVTYVGKRTLNENDPSALSMRDSPNRARININFYEFERRNGINTIDVLDKLRDNIEKYPGISITFGKDRKGPPIGGEISIQVTGPEFDELISQVESMRKFINDSNIPGIEKLMLDLSTRKPELLIDFDRDKLRRYGLSTGMLANELRTSLFGKEISKFKIGEDDYKIQLRLDDKFRYDVDA
;
A
#
# COMPACT_ATOMS: atom_id res chain seq x y z
N GLY A 1 4.64 -3.14 -9.61
CA GLY A 1 3.47 -3.09 -8.71
C GLY A 1 2.20 -2.88 -9.52
N THR A 2 1.10 -3.30 -9.00
CA THR A 2 -0.22 -3.15 -9.65
C THR A 2 -0.57 -1.67 -9.78
N ASP A 3 -1.18 -1.29 -10.90
CA ASP A 3 -1.65 0.08 -11.13
C ASP A 3 -2.83 0.42 -10.20
N ILE A 4 -3.04 1.71 -9.98
CA ILE A 4 -4.10 2.21 -9.10
C ILE A 4 -5.50 1.88 -9.63
N GLU A 5 -5.67 1.85 -10.96
CA GLU A 5 -6.94 1.52 -11.60
C GLU A 5 -7.31 0.04 -11.38
N GLU A 6 -6.36 -0.87 -11.55
CA GLU A 6 -6.57 -2.29 -11.26
C GLU A 6 -6.84 -2.53 -9.77
N THR A 7 -6.09 -1.84 -8.90
CA THR A 7 -6.33 -1.89 -7.45
C THR A 7 -7.73 -1.41 -7.11
N ASN A 8 -8.18 -0.31 -7.71
CA ASN A 8 -9.52 0.22 -7.50
C ASN A 8 -10.61 -0.73 -7.99
N ASN A 9 -10.45 -1.30 -9.18
CA ASN A 9 -11.42 -2.25 -9.73
C ASN A 9 -11.57 -3.49 -8.86
N PHE A 10 -10.44 -4.03 -8.39
CA PHE A 10 -10.47 -5.15 -7.47
C PHE A 10 -11.09 -4.76 -6.11
N THR A 11 -10.77 -3.58 -5.60
CA THR A 11 -11.32 -3.09 -4.33
C THR A 11 -12.84 -3.00 -4.38
N LYS A 12 -13.44 -2.57 -5.51
CA LYS A 12 -14.89 -2.54 -5.70
C LYS A 12 -15.52 -3.93 -5.58
N ILE A 13 -14.86 -4.97 -6.11
CA ILE A 13 -15.35 -6.35 -5.97
C ILE A 13 -15.37 -6.77 -4.49
N ILE A 14 -14.35 -6.37 -3.73
CA ILE A 14 -14.31 -6.64 -2.29
C ILE A 14 -15.36 -5.81 -1.55
N GLU A 15 -15.56 -4.55 -1.91
CA GLU A 15 -16.60 -3.69 -1.33
C GLU A 15 -18.01 -4.31 -1.48
N GLU A 16 -18.36 -4.79 -2.67
CA GLU A 16 -19.65 -5.44 -2.90
C GLU A 16 -19.85 -6.67 -1.99
N LYS A 17 -18.78 -7.47 -1.80
CA LYS A 17 -18.83 -8.62 -0.88
C LYS A 17 -18.96 -8.16 0.58
N VAL A 18 -18.17 -7.15 0.97
CA VAL A 18 -18.25 -6.57 2.31
C VAL A 18 -19.64 -6.02 2.58
N ASP A 19 -20.21 -5.25 1.66
CA ASP A 19 -21.55 -4.67 1.79
C ASP A 19 -22.61 -5.76 1.94
N SER A 20 -22.53 -6.84 1.17
CA SER A 20 -23.45 -7.98 1.28
C SER A 20 -23.39 -8.66 2.65
N ILE A 21 -22.19 -8.81 3.22
CA ILE A 21 -22.01 -9.41 4.55
C ILE A 21 -22.50 -8.45 5.64
N LEU A 22 -22.29 -7.13 5.44
CA LEU A 22 -22.65 -6.09 6.38
C LEU A 22 -24.15 -5.72 6.36
N ASP A 23 -24.92 -6.20 5.41
CA ASP A 23 -26.35 -5.88 5.28
C ASP A 23 -27.13 -6.12 6.57
N GLU A 24 -26.88 -7.22 7.26
CA GLU A 24 -27.53 -7.55 8.54
C GLU A 24 -27.07 -6.66 9.71
N TYR A 25 -25.91 -6.01 9.57
CA TYR A 25 -25.26 -5.17 10.58
C TYR A 25 -25.41 -3.67 10.32
N LYS A 26 -26.13 -3.24 9.28
CA LYS A 26 -26.28 -1.83 8.90
C LYS A 26 -26.74 -0.94 10.06
N HIS A 27 -27.54 -1.47 10.95
CA HIS A 27 -28.07 -0.73 12.09
C HIS A 27 -27.04 -0.38 13.16
N ILE A 28 -25.87 -1.02 13.15
CA ILE A 28 -24.75 -0.74 14.07
C ILE A 28 -23.57 -0.05 13.38
N ILE A 29 -23.64 0.12 12.05
CA ILE A 29 -22.55 0.73 11.26
C ILE A 29 -22.84 2.23 11.11
N GLU A 30 -21.86 3.03 11.43
CA GLU A 30 -21.89 4.48 11.26
C GLU A 30 -21.48 4.89 9.85
N SER A 31 -20.37 4.32 9.36
CA SER A 31 -19.85 4.60 8.02
C SER A 31 -18.91 3.50 7.54
N VAL A 32 -18.85 3.33 6.22
CA VAL A 32 -17.84 2.54 5.53
C VAL A 32 -17.05 3.49 4.62
N VAL A 33 -15.73 3.51 4.74
CA VAL A 33 -14.86 4.41 3.97
C VAL A 33 -13.74 3.61 3.33
N THR A 34 -13.62 3.73 2.02
CA THR A 34 -12.58 3.05 1.24
C THR A 34 -11.52 4.02 0.79
N TYR A 35 -10.28 3.63 0.98
CA TYR A 35 -9.09 4.33 0.51
C TYR A 35 -8.36 3.47 -0.51
N VAL A 36 -7.99 4.05 -1.65
CA VAL A 36 -7.21 3.38 -2.69
C VAL A 36 -5.99 4.23 -3.01
N GLY A 37 -4.80 3.64 -2.99
CA GLY A 37 -3.55 4.30 -3.33
C GLY A 37 -3.01 5.28 -2.28
N LYS A 38 -3.88 5.92 -1.50
CA LYS A 38 -3.53 6.87 -0.45
C LYS A 38 -4.18 6.50 0.87
N ARG A 39 -3.54 6.86 1.99
CA ARG A 39 -4.05 6.58 3.35
C ARG A 39 -4.41 5.11 3.59
N THR A 40 -3.74 4.20 2.85
CA THR A 40 -4.01 2.77 2.87
C THR A 40 -3.30 2.03 4.00
N LEU A 41 -2.34 2.69 4.65
CA LEU A 41 -1.63 2.16 5.80
C LEU A 41 -2.43 2.43 7.09
N ASN A 42 -2.29 1.53 8.04
CA ASN A 42 -2.82 1.75 9.37
C ASN A 42 -2.07 2.92 10.03
N GLU A 43 -2.76 3.78 10.77
CA GLU A 43 -2.13 4.89 11.50
C GLU A 43 -1.05 4.41 12.49
N ASN A 44 -1.14 3.16 12.93
CA ASN A 44 -0.17 2.50 13.79
C ASN A 44 1.01 1.84 13.04
N ASP A 45 1.03 1.88 11.71
CA ASP A 45 2.15 1.38 10.92
C ASP A 45 3.24 2.46 10.87
N PRO A 46 4.47 2.16 11.33
CA PRO A 46 5.58 3.14 11.27
C PRO A 46 5.83 3.69 9.86
N SER A 47 5.51 2.91 8.82
CA SER A 47 5.62 3.33 7.43
C SER A 47 4.52 4.31 6.99
N ALA A 48 3.43 4.46 7.77
CA ALA A 48 2.37 5.43 7.49
C ALA A 48 2.87 6.88 7.55
N LEU A 49 3.88 7.14 8.36
CA LEU A 49 4.54 8.44 8.47
C LEU A 49 5.26 8.87 7.18
N SER A 50 5.60 7.92 6.30
CA SER A 50 6.28 8.23 5.03
C SER A 50 5.37 8.90 3.99
N MET A 51 4.06 8.98 4.21
CA MET A 51 3.05 9.57 3.30
C MET A 51 3.20 9.15 1.82
N ARG A 52 3.83 8.02 1.56
CA ARG A 52 4.05 7.56 0.18
C ARG A 52 2.76 7.00 -0.40
N ASP A 53 2.43 7.48 -1.58
CA ASP A 53 1.37 6.90 -2.39
C ASP A 53 1.73 5.43 -2.68
N SER A 54 0.78 4.54 -2.46
CA SER A 54 0.97 3.10 -2.67
C SER A 54 -0.14 2.60 -3.59
N PRO A 55 0.01 2.75 -4.93
CA PRO A 55 -1.04 2.48 -5.91
C PRO A 55 -1.56 1.03 -5.85
N ASN A 56 -0.76 0.11 -5.34
CA ASN A 56 -1.07 -1.31 -5.19
C ASN A 56 -1.71 -1.66 -3.83
N ARG A 57 -2.23 -0.69 -3.10
CA ARG A 57 -2.87 -0.91 -1.79
C ARG A 57 -4.22 -0.23 -1.71
N ALA A 58 -5.14 -0.90 -1.03
CA ALA A 58 -6.44 -0.35 -0.65
C ALA A 58 -6.74 -0.66 0.82
N ARG A 59 -7.65 0.08 1.40
CA ARG A 59 -8.12 -0.11 2.77
C ARG A 59 -9.61 0.22 2.85
N ILE A 60 -10.38 -0.65 3.47
CA ILE A 60 -11.79 -0.44 3.78
C ILE A 60 -11.90 -0.29 5.30
N ASN A 61 -12.33 0.87 5.74
CA ASN A 61 -12.59 1.16 7.15
C ASN A 61 -14.07 1.08 7.42
N ILE A 62 -14.45 0.25 8.38
CA ILE A 62 -15.83 0.11 8.85
C ILE A 62 -15.89 0.74 10.25
N ASN A 63 -16.62 1.85 10.35
CA ASN A 63 -16.84 2.54 11.60
C ASN A 63 -18.18 2.11 12.19
N PHE A 64 -18.16 1.72 13.43
CA PHE A 64 -19.37 1.30 14.16
C PHE A 64 -19.79 2.40 15.13
N TYR A 65 -21.09 2.50 15.39
CA TYR A 65 -21.60 3.33 16.47
C TYR A 65 -20.98 2.96 17.82
N GLU A 66 -21.12 3.82 18.82
CA GLU A 66 -20.69 3.56 20.19
C GLU A 66 -21.34 2.30 20.76
N PHE A 67 -20.68 1.67 21.73
CA PHE A 67 -21.10 0.36 22.26
C PHE A 67 -22.58 0.32 22.71
N GLU A 68 -23.03 1.41 23.35
CA GLU A 68 -24.41 1.51 23.83
C GLU A 68 -25.48 1.44 22.72
N ARG A 69 -25.12 1.86 21.52
CA ARG A 69 -26.01 1.88 20.34
C ARG A 69 -25.97 0.61 19.49
N ARG A 70 -25.15 -0.37 19.87
CA ARG A 70 -24.96 -1.62 19.10
C ARG A 70 -25.86 -2.77 19.53
N ASN A 71 -26.78 -2.53 20.48
CA ASN A 71 -27.70 -3.57 20.98
C ASN A 71 -27.00 -4.84 21.46
N GLY A 72 -25.79 -4.72 22.05
CA GLY A 72 -25.01 -5.85 22.55
C GLY A 72 -24.22 -6.62 21.49
N ILE A 73 -24.25 -6.19 20.22
CA ILE A 73 -23.47 -6.84 19.14
C ILE A 73 -21.99 -6.47 19.29
N ASN A 74 -21.15 -7.51 19.32
CA ASN A 74 -19.71 -7.34 19.38
C ASN A 74 -19.12 -7.16 17.96
N THR A 75 -18.32 -6.13 17.75
CA THR A 75 -17.65 -5.87 16.47
C THR A 75 -16.60 -6.92 16.10
N ILE A 76 -16.14 -7.72 17.09
CA ILE A 76 -15.25 -8.85 16.83
C ILE A 76 -15.98 -9.94 16.04
N ASP A 77 -17.24 -10.22 16.38
CA ASP A 77 -18.04 -11.25 15.70
C ASP A 77 -18.28 -10.86 14.23
N VAL A 78 -18.48 -9.55 13.97
CA VAL A 78 -18.58 -9.02 12.60
C VAL A 78 -17.25 -9.17 11.84
N LEU A 79 -16.14 -8.89 12.50
CA LEU A 79 -14.81 -9.04 11.92
C LEU A 79 -14.51 -10.51 11.56
N ASP A 80 -14.84 -11.43 12.45
CA ASP A 80 -14.64 -12.87 12.22
C ASP A 80 -15.55 -13.36 11.07
N LYS A 81 -16.78 -12.88 11.00
CA LYS A 81 -17.66 -13.18 9.88
C LYS A 81 -17.13 -12.66 8.54
N LEU A 82 -16.55 -11.46 8.51
CA LEU A 82 -15.88 -10.94 7.31
C LEU A 82 -14.68 -11.80 6.94
N ARG A 83 -13.87 -12.22 7.92
CA ARG A 83 -12.70 -13.07 7.73
C ARG A 83 -13.06 -14.43 7.13
N ASP A 84 -14.15 -15.02 7.60
CA ASP A 84 -14.58 -16.35 7.16
C ASP A 84 -15.24 -16.35 5.78
N ASN A 85 -15.86 -15.23 5.38
CA ASN A 85 -16.64 -15.15 4.14
C ASN A 85 -15.89 -14.45 2.99
N ILE A 86 -14.80 -13.73 3.26
CA ILE A 86 -13.99 -13.13 2.20
C ILE A 86 -12.91 -14.12 1.78
N GLU A 87 -13.02 -14.60 0.54
CA GLU A 87 -12.11 -15.56 -0.07
C GLU A 87 -10.69 -15.02 -0.19
N LYS A 88 -9.71 -15.92 -0.16
CA LYS A 88 -8.32 -15.60 -0.47
C LYS A 88 -8.15 -15.56 -1.99
N TYR A 89 -7.62 -14.46 -2.51
CA TYR A 89 -7.34 -14.31 -3.93
C TYR A 89 -5.85 -14.53 -4.21
N PRO A 90 -5.50 -15.29 -5.27
CA PRO A 90 -4.11 -15.50 -5.64
C PRO A 90 -3.40 -14.17 -5.93
N GLY A 91 -2.23 -13.96 -5.33
CA GLY A 91 -1.43 -12.75 -5.52
C GLY A 91 -1.89 -11.53 -4.73
N ILE A 92 -2.99 -11.62 -3.98
CA ILE A 92 -3.53 -10.52 -3.16
C ILE A 92 -3.51 -10.93 -1.70
N SER A 93 -3.01 -10.06 -0.85
CA SER A 93 -3.00 -10.23 0.60
C SER A 93 -4.10 -9.38 1.23
N ILE A 94 -5.14 -10.02 1.76
CA ILE A 94 -6.19 -9.35 2.51
C ILE A 94 -5.93 -9.59 3.99
N THR A 95 -5.95 -8.53 4.79
CA THR A 95 -5.77 -8.61 6.25
C THR A 95 -6.91 -7.89 6.94
N PHE A 96 -7.37 -8.48 8.02
CA PHE A 96 -8.42 -7.93 8.87
C PHE A 96 -7.82 -7.48 10.18
N GLY A 97 -8.17 -6.31 10.64
CA GLY A 97 -7.62 -5.78 11.88
C GLY A 97 -8.52 -4.73 12.50
N LYS A 98 -8.34 -4.51 13.77
CA LYS A 98 -9.00 -3.46 14.53
C LYS A 98 -8.07 -2.26 14.62
N ASP A 99 -8.57 -1.07 14.33
CA ASP A 99 -7.81 0.15 14.57
C ASP A 99 -7.63 0.37 16.08
N ARG A 100 -6.40 0.53 16.48
CA ARG A 100 -6.03 0.90 17.85
C ARG A 100 -5.83 2.41 17.90
N LYS A 101 -6.60 3.10 18.73
CA LYS A 101 -6.34 4.51 19.02
C LYS A 101 -5.13 4.60 19.95
N GLY A 102 -4.09 5.31 19.54
CA GLY A 102 -2.88 5.49 20.34
C GLY A 102 -1.65 5.79 19.48
N PRO A 103 -0.49 6.04 20.09
CA PRO A 103 0.74 6.21 19.34
C PRO A 103 1.06 4.94 18.53
N PRO A 104 1.73 5.06 17.36
CA PRO A 104 2.11 3.91 16.54
C PRO A 104 2.93 2.93 17.38
N ILE A 105 2.37 1.77 17.62
CA ILE A 105 3.07 0.65 18.27
C ILE A 105 3.36 -0.32 17.14
N GLY A 106 4.62 -0.71 16.95
CA GLY A 106 4.99 -1.77 16.02
C GLY A 106 4.20 -3.06 16.25
N GLY A 107 4.37 -4.05 15.39
CA GLY A 107 3.72 -5.37 15.56
C GLY A 107 3.93 -5.92 16.98
N GLU A 108 2.98 -6.69 17.46
CA GLU A 108 3.03 -7.29 18.83
C GLU A 108 4.26 -8.17 19.03
N ILE A 109 4.74 -8.78 17.96
CA ILE A 109 5.99 -9.54 17.92
C ILE A 109 6.86 -8.96 16.82
N SER A 110 8.06 -8.53 17.16
CA SER A 110 9.08 -8.06 16.24
C SER A 110 10.31 -8.96 16.35
N ILE A 111 10.71 -9.53 15.21
CA ILE A 111 11.91 -10.35 15.12
C ILE A 111 12.93 -9.58 14.32
N GLN A 112 14.03 -9.21 14.95
CA GLN A 112 15.14 -8.53 14.30
C GLN A 112 16.20 -9.56 13.89
N VAL A 113 16.53 -9.58 12.60
CA VAL A 113 17.61 -10.42 12.06
C VAL A 113 18.77 -9.50 11.67
N THR A 114 19.97 -9.81 12.13
CA THR A 114 21.18 -9.03 11.87
C THR A 114 22.25 -9.90 11.24
N GLY A 115 22.99 -9.37 10.30
CA GLY A 115 24.08 -10.09 9.63
C GLY A 115 24.98 -9.14 8.86
N PRO A 116 26.23 -9.54 8.55
CA PRO A 116 27.19 -8.69 7.83
C PRO A 116 26.89 -8.59 6.33
N GLU A 117 26.33 -9.65 5.74
CA GLU A 117 26.05 -9.74 4.30
C GLU A 117 24.56 -9.57 4.02
N PHE A 118 24.22 -8.56 3.23
CA PHE A 118 22.84 -8.18 2.98
C PHE A 118 22.05 -9.23 2.20
N ASP A 119 22.64 -9.82 1.16
CA ASP A 119 21.97 -10.81 0.31
C ASP A 119 21.71 -12.12 1.07
N GLU A 120 22.66 -12.53 1.92
CA GLU A 120 22.50 -13.68 2.79
C GLU A 120 21.40 -13.44 3.83
N LEU A 121 21.37 -12.26 4.41
CA LEU A 121 20.36 -11.84 5.37
C LEU A 121 18.95 -11.89 4.76
N ILE A 122 18.76 -11.41 3.53
CA ILE A 122 17.48 -11.48 2.81
C ILE A 122 17.06 -12.94 2.62
N SER A 123 17.99 -13.80 2.16
CA SER A 123 17.71 -15.22 1.93
C SER A 123 17.28 -15.93 3.20
N GLN A 124 17.93 -15.65 4.32
CA GLN A 124 17.59 -16.22 5.62
C GLN A 124 16.21 -15.73 6.12
N VAL A 125 15.93 -14.44 6.00
CA VAL A 125 14.65 -13.84 6.40
C VAL A 125 13.49 -14.40 5.57
N GLU A 126 13.66 -14.58 4.25
CA GLU A 126 12.65 -15.20 3.39
C GLU A 126 12.42 -16.67 3.75
N SER A 127 13.47 -17.40 4.06
CA SER A 127 13.38 -18.80 4.52
C SER A 127 12.65 -18.90 5.85
N MET A 128 12.95 -18.02 6.79
CA MET A 128 12.29 -17.92 8.09
C MET A 128 10.81 -17.56 7.93
N ARG A 129 10.49 -16.60 7.07
CA ARG A 129 9.09 -16.21 6.76
C ARG A 129 8.32 -17.40 6.21
N LYS A 130 8.91 -18.15 5.28
CA LYS A 130 8.31 -19.36 4.72
C LYS A 130 8.07 -20.40 5.80
N PHE A 131 9.07 -20.69 6.63
CA PHE A 131 8.95 -21.63 7.74
C PHE A 131 7.81 -21.28 8.70
N ILE A 132 7.71 -20.02 9.12
CA ILE A 132 6.64 -19.56 10.02
C ILE A 132 5.26 -19.69 9.36
N ASN A 133 5.14 -19.33 8.06
CA ASN A 133 3.88 -19.48 7.33
C ASN A 133 3.47 -20.96 7.20
N ASP A 134 4.42 -21.83 6.87
CA ASP A 134 4.17 -23.26 6.69
C ASP A 134 3.83 -23.95 8.03
N SER A 135 4.30 -23.41 9.15
CA SER A 135 4.01 -23.90 10.51
C SER A 135 2.58 -23.65 10.96
N ASN A 136 1.83 -22.83 10.25
CA ASN A 136 0.40 -22.53 10.47
C ASN A 136 0.05 -22.23 11.94
N ILE A 137 0.87 -21.38 12.58
CA ILE A 137 0.74 -21.02 14.01
C ILE A 137 -0.54 -20.23 14.22
N PRO A 138 -1.47 -20.68 15.08
CA PRO A 138 -2.70 -19.95 15.32
C PRO A 138 -2.44 -18.59 15.97
N GLY A 139 -3.18 -17.56 15.52
CA GLY A 139 -3.03 -16.18 16.01
C GLY A 139 -2.08 -15.32 15.20
N ILE A 140 -1.35 -15.86 14.22
CA ILE A 140 -0.58 -15.04 13.28
C ILE A 140 -1.46 -14.65 12.10
N GLU A 141 -1.85 -13.40 12.03
CA GLU A 141 -2.64 -12.83 10.93
C GLU A 141 -1.75 -12.57 9.71
N LYS A 142 -0.59 -11.97 9.93
CA LYS A 142 0.33 -11.56 8.85
C LYS A 142 1.76 -11.43 9.33
N LEU A 143 2.69 -11.88 8.50
CA LEU A 143 4.12 -11.61 8.63
C LEU A 143 4.48 -10.44 7.71
N MET A 144 4.93 -9.34 8.28
CA MET A 144 5.41 -8.18 7.53
C MET A 144 6.94 -8.15 7.56
N LEU A 145 7.54 -7.96 6.40
CA LEU A 145 8.96 -7.64 6.28
C LEU A 145 9.09 -6.12 6.13
N ASP A 146 9.98 -5.54 6.90
CA ASP A 146 10.32 -4.10 6.79
C ASP A 146 11.17 -3.80 5.55
N LEU A 147 11.51 -4.82 4.78
CA LEU A 147 12.32 -4.75 3.58
C LEU A 147 11.49 -4.96 2.32
N SER A 148 11.60 -4.04 1.37
CA SER A 148 10.97 -4.14 0.05
C SER A 148 11.97 -4.67 -0.97
N THR A 149 12.13 -5.99 -1.05
CA THR A 149 13.10 -6.66 -1.95
C THR A 149 12.61 -6.80 -3.40
N ARG A 150 11.34 -6.47 -3.68
CA ARG A 150 10.71 -6.77 -4.98
C ARG A 150 10.32 -5.53 -5.79
N LYS A 151 10.87 -4.36 -5.46
CA LYS A 151 10.64 -3.19 -6.32
C LYS A 151 11.64 -3.25 -7.46
N PRO A 152 11.19 -3.31 -8.71
CA PRO A 152 12.08 -3.13 -9.84
C PRO A 152 12.70 -1.73 -9.75
N GLU A 153 14.02 -1.67 -9.87
CA GLU A 153 14.77 -0.42 -9.88
C GLU A 153 15.40 -0.24 -11.27
N LEU A 154 15.24 0.95 -11.81
CA LEU A 154 15.95 1.36 -13.02
C LEU A 154 17.21 2.10 -12.59
N LEU A 155 18.36 1.42 -12.68
CA LEU A 155 19.67 2.03 -12.44
C LEU A 155 20.14 2.72 -13.72
N ILE A 156 20.36 4.03 -13.65
CA ILE A 156 20.83 4.82 -14.78
C ILE A 156 22.22 5.34 -14.45
N ASP A 157 23.23 4.83 -15.15
CA ASP A 157 24.60 5.29 -15.02
C ASP A 157 24.96 6.28 -16.12
N PHE A 158 25.53 7.40 -15.75
CA PHE A 158 25.89 8.48 -16.65
C PHE A 158 27.38 8.54 -16.89
N ASP A 159 27.79 8.56 -18.17
CA ASP A 159 29.13 8.91 -18.58
C ASP A 159 29.36 10.43 -18.35
N ARG A 160 29.94 10.77 -17.20
CA ARG A 160 30.16 12.16 -16.78
C ARG A 160 31.09 12.92 -17.69
N ASP A 161 32.05 12.25 -18.36
CA ASP A 161 32.97 12.89 -19.28
C ASP A 161 32.31 13.26 -20.61
N LYS A 162 31.40 12.41 -21.10
CA LYS A 162 30.55 12.76 -22.23
C LYS A 162 29.64 13.92 -21.92
N LEU A 163 28.98 13.91 -20.75
CA LEU A 163 28.10 15.01 -20.33
C LEU A 163 28.87 16.35 -20.33
N ARG A 164 30.06 16.40 -19.78
CA ARG A 164 30.91 17.62 -19.79
C ARG A 164 31.23 18.10 -21.20
N ARG A 165 31.52 17.17 -22.11
CA ARG A 165 31.83 17.53 -23.53
C ARG A 165 30.60 18.15 -24.22
N TYR A 166 29.39 17.75 -23.86
CA TYR A 166 28.14 18.33 -24.39
C TYR A 166 27.64 19.52 -23.58
N GLY A 167 28.39 19.99 -22.58
CA GLY A 167 27.99 21.12 -21.74
C GLY A 167 26.77 20.82 -20.82
N LEU A 168 26.49 19.55 -20.59
CA LEU A 168 25.38 19.11 -19.76
C LEU A 168 25.85 18.77 -18.35
N SER A 169 25.04 19.14 -17.36
CA SER A 169 25.25 18.69 -15.98
C SER A 169 24.45 17.43 -15.67
N THR A 170 24.95 16.62 -14.76
CA THR A 170 24.22 15.44 -14.26
C THR A 170 22.84 15.81 -13.71
N GLY A 171 22.73 16.99 -13.06
CA GLY A 171 21.46 17.47 -12.53
C GLY A 171 20.42 17.82 -13.61
N MET A 172 20.87 18.41 -14.72
CA MET A 172 19.97 18.68 -15.87
C MET A 172 19.44 17.38 -16.44
N LEU A 173 20.32 16.41 -16.71
CA LEU A 173 19.90 15.13 -17.28
C LEU A 173 19.00 14.34 -16.31
N ALA A 174 19.31 14.33 -15.04
CA ALA A 174 18.46 13.68 -14.02
C ALA A 174 17.06 14.31 -13.95
N ASN A 175 16.95 15.65 -14.09
CA ASN A 175 15.66 16.33 -14.14
C ASN A 175 14.85 16.00 -15.40
N GLU A 176 15.51 15.93 -16.56
CA GLU A 176 14.84 15.55 -17.81
C GLU A 176 14.34 14.11 -17.76
N LEU A 177 15.16 13.17 -17.29
CA LEU A 177 14.76 11.79 -17.09
C LEU A 177 13.60 11.66 -16.10
N ARG A 178 13.66 12.38 -14.99
CA ARG A 178 12.57 12.39 -14.02
C ARG A 178 11.28 12.91 -14.65
N THR A 179 11.37 13.98 -15.45
CA THR A 179 10.22 14.56 -16.14
C THR A 179 9.64 13.59 -17.18
N SER A 180 10.49 12.91 -17.92
CA SER A 180 10.05 11.92 -18.93
C SER A 180 9.38 10.71 -18.29
N LEU A 181 9.95 10.16 -17.20
CA LEU A 181 9.44 8.95 -16.55
C LEU A 181 8.21 9.23 -15.66
N PHE A 182 8.25 10.31 -14.87
CA PHE A 182 7.23 10.57 -13.84
C PHE A 182 6.31 11.75 -14.16
N GLY A 183 6.66 12.53 -15.18
CA GLY A 183 5.99 13.78 -15.50
C GLY A 183 6.42 14.94 -14.61
N LYS A 184 5.91 16.12 -14.93
CA LYS A 184 6.18 17.37 -14.23
C LYS A 184 4.89 18.05 -13.82
N GLU A 185 4.77 18.42 -12.55
CA GLU A 185 3.71 19.30 -12.08
C GLU A 185 3.94 20.70 -12.67
N ILE A 186 3.02 21.14 -13.53
CA ILE A 186 3.12 22.44 -14.23
C ILE A 186 2.28 23.52 -13.56
N SER A 187 1.18 23.14 -12.92
CA SER A 187 0.26 24.07 -12.27
C SER A 187 -0.66 23.34 -11.32
N LYS A 188 -1.48 24.09 -10.60
CA LYS A 188 -2.59 23.58 -9.80
C LYS A 188 -3.88 24.26 -10.24
N PHE A 189 -4.94 23.49 -10.26
CA PHE A 189 -6.29 23.97 -10.51
C PHE A 189 -7.10 23.87 -9.22
N LYS A 190 -7.71 24.97 -8.81
CA LYS A 190 -8.46 25.04 -7.55
C LYS A 190 -9.95 24.92 -7.81
N ILE A 191 -10.61 23.98 -7.11
CA ILE A 191 -12.06 23.86 -7.11
C ILE A 191 -12.54 23.96 -5.65
N GLY A 192 -13.18 25.06 -5.29
CA GLY A 192 -13.57 25.30 -3.91
C GLY A 192 -12.34 25.43 -3.00
N GLU A 193 -12.22 24.54 -2.02
CA GLU A 193 -11.07 24.48 -1.10
C GLU A 193 -9.99 23.48 -1.54
N ASP A 194 -10.25 22.66 -2.56
CA ASP A 194 -9.35 21.60 -3.01
C ASP A 194 -8.43 22.06 -4.14
N ASP A 195 -7.14 21.72 -4.03
CA ASP A 195 -6.11 21.96 -5.05
C ASP A 195 -5.86 20.68 -5.85
N TYR A 196 -6.14 20.72 -7.14
CA TYR A 196 -5.86 19.64 -8.10
C TYR A 196 -4.57 19.92 -8.87
N LYS A 197 -3.63 18.99 -8.83
CA LYS A 197 -2.36 19.12 -9.56
C LYS A 197 -2.56 18.88 -11.06
N ILE A 198 -2.09 19.81 -11.87
CA ILE A 198 -2.00 19.61 -13.33
C ILE A 198 -0.62 19.06 -13.62
N GLN A 199 -0.57 17.83 -14.12
CA GLN A 199 0.66 17.10 -14.39
C GLN A 199 0.84 16.89 -15.89
N LEU A 200 1.95 17.34 -16.43
CA LEU A 200 2.38 17.05 -17.80
C LEU A 200 3.23 15.76 -17.76
N ARG A 201 2.85 14.77 -18.56
CA ARG A 201 3.58 13.49 -18.67
C ARG A 201 3.53 12.99 -20.12
N LEU A 202 4.43 12.09 -20.46
CA LEU A 202 4.37 11.39 -21.74
C LEU A 202 3.10 10.53 -21.83
N ASP A 203 2.62 10.36 -23.05
CA ASP A 203 1.53 9.43 -23.37
C ASP A 203 1.89 8.00 -22.93
N ASP A 204 0.91 7.23 -22.50
CA ASP A 204 1.12 5.91 -21.90
C ASP A 204 1.85 4.94 -22.85
N LYS A 205 1.67 5.07 -24.16
CA LYS A 205 2.39 4.28 -25.19
C LYS A 205 3.91 4.47 -25.16
N PHE A 206 4.40 5.61 -24.64
CA PHE A 206 5.84 5.89 -24.50
C PHE A 206 6.35 5.68 -23.07
N ARG A 207 5.46 5.68 -22.08
CA ARG A 207 5.85 5.54 -20.67
C ARG A 207 6.22 4.14 -20.26
N TYR A 208 5.58 3.15 -20.86
CA TYR A 208 5.75 1.73 -20.52
C TYR A 208 6.68 0.99 -21.47
N ASP A 209 7.17 1.66 -22.48
CA ASP A 209 8.17 1.12 -23.42
C ASP A 209 9.54 1.68 -23.05
N VAL A 210 10.41 0.81 -22.50
CA VAL A 210 11.79 1.18 -22.08
C VAL A 210 12.71 1.29 -23.29
N ASP A 211 12.30 0.70 -24.43
CA ASP A 211 13.08 0.65 -25.68
C ASP A 211 12.65 1.75 -26.70
N ALA A 212 11.69 2.61 -26.33
CA ALA A 212 11.15 3.67 -27.19
C ALA A 212 12.00 4.94 -27.24
#